data_dae62fd21b00d67d4458b9233277465a
#
_entry.id   dae62fd21b00d67d4458b9233277465a
#
_cell.length_a   1.000
_cell.length_b   1.000
_cell.length_c   1.000
_cell.angle_alpha   90.00
_cell.angle_beta   90.00
_cell.angle_gamma   90.00
#
_symmetry.space_group_name_H-M   'P 1'
#
loop_
_entity.id
_entity.type
_entity.pdbx_description
1 polymer ?
#
loop_
_entity_poly.entity_id
_entity_poly.type
_entity_poly.pdbx_seq_one_letter_code
_entity_poly.pdbx_strand_id
1 'polypeptide(L)'
;MLLRCIRAENRKLHASPIWFMFFILPIISAGYGTFNYLQNLEILRDGWYSLWTQHTLFYSLFFFPCMVAVYAAYLWRLEYIGHNWNLIMAEPVPPFYLFLAKLLVVTKLVLLTQAFVFVLYWFCGRVFAGFTAPPPAITIFYLVRSVLGGLAVVAAQLLFSMVIRSFALPVFLGLAGGVSGMLLASRGYWYAWPYCLMQRGMNANQSSDMLADNYLGFALACVGWLALILLAVQLLLSHQDVKVR
;
A
#
# COMPACT_ATOMS: atom_id res chain seq x y z
N MET A 1 12.13 -22.98 -5.74
CA MET A 1 12.34 -21.84 -6.63
C MET A 1 11.85 -20.53 -6.01
N LEU A 2 10.56 -20.37 -5.66
CA LEU A 2 10.02 -19.11 -5.11
C LEU A 2 10.82 -18.52 -3.95
N LEU A 3 11.24 -19.31 -2.95
CA LEU A 3 12.04 -18.83 -1.82
C LEU A 3 13.40 -18.23 -2.23
N ARG A 4 14.02 -18.75 -3.30
CA ARG A 4 15.26 -18.18 -3.85
C ARG A 4 14.99 -16.82 -4.49
N CYS A 5 13.90 -16.69 -5.25
CA CYS A 5 13.47 -15.41 -5.82
C CYS A 5 13.19 -14.38 -4.71
N ILE A 6 12.46 -14.75 -3.65
CA ILE A 6 12.19 -13.86 -2.51
C ILE A 6 13.48 -13.39 -1.84
N ARG A 7 14.46 -14.28 -1.65
CA ARG A 7 15.77 -13.91 -1.07
C ARG A 7 16.53 -12.95 -1.98
N ALA A 8 16.50 -13.18 -3.29
CA ALA A 8 17.12 -12.28 -4.26
C ALA A 8 16.48 -10.90 -4.25
N GLU A 9 15.14 -10.82 -4.29
CA GLU A 9 14.42 -9.56 -4.22
C GLU A 9 14.65 -8.81 -2.90
N ASN A 10 14.72 -9.52 -1.77
CA ASN A 10 15.06 -8.90 -0.48
C ASN A 10 16.47 -8.31 -0.45
N ARG A 11 17.45 -8.93 -1.12
CA ARG A 11 18.80 -8.37 -1.20
C ARG A 11 18.85 -7.04 -1.94
N LYS A 12 17.97 -6.82 -2.91
CA LYS A 12 17.86 -5.55 -3.65
C LYS A 12 17.42 -4.38 -2.75
N LEU A 13 16.78 -4.66 -1.61
CA LEU A 13 16.40 -3.65 -0.64
C LEU A 13 17.55 -3.22 0.27
N HIS A 14 18.63 -4.00 0.35
CA HIS A 14 19.76 -3.66 1.20
C HIS A 14 20.47 -2.42 0.65
N ALA A 15 20.70 -1.42 1.53
CA ALA A 15 21.30 -0.13 1.17
C ALA A 15 20.58 0.63 0.02
N SER A 16 19.28 0.38 -0.18
CA SER A 16 18.46 0.96 -1.24
C SER A 16 17.91 2.33 -0.84
N PRO A 17 17.77 3.29 -1.77
CA PRO A 17 17.11 4.58 -1.53
C PRO A 17 15.63 4.44 -1.16
N ILE A 18 15.03 3.28 -1.28
CA ILE A 18 13.64 3.00 -0.90
C ILE A 18 13.39 3.29 0.60
N TRP A 19 14.41 3.11 1.44
CA TRP A 19 14.34 3.39 2.87
C TRP A 19 14.14 4.86 3.19
N PHE A 20 14.65 5.75 2.33
CA PHE A 20 14.38 7.18 2.46
C PHE A 20 12.87 7.46 2.33
N MET A 21 12.21 6.91 1.32
CA MET A 21 10.76 7.04 1.14
C MET A 21 9.98 6.36 2.27
N PHE A 22 10.47 5.21 2.73
CA PHE A 22 9.88 4.47 3.85
C PHE A 22 9.77 5.30 5.13
N PHE A 23 10.75 6.12 5.45
CA PHE A 23 10.74 6.96 6.66
C PHE A 23 10.08 8.31 6.42
N ILE A 24 10.43 9.00 5.35
CA ILE A 24 10.03 10.40 5.14
C ILE A 24 8.53 10.55 4.90
N LEU A 25 7.94 9.74 4.02
CA LEU A 25 6.54 9.90 3.67
C LEU A 25 5.58 9.65 4.86
N PRO A 26 5.76 8.61 5.68
CA PRO A 26 4.94 8.45 6.89
C PRO A 26 5.15 9.56 7.92
N ILE A 27 6.38 10.05 8.10
CA ILE A 27 6.67 11.15 9.03
C ILE A 27 5.94 12.43 8.59
N ILE A 28 6.01 12.79 7.31
CA ILE A 28 5.29 13.95 6.76
C ILE A 28 3.78 13.78 6.94
N SER A 29 3.26 12.59 6.62
CA SER A 29 1.84 12.28 6.77
C SER A 29 1.37 12.37 8.22
N ALA A 30 2.13 11.81 9.17
CA ALA A 30 1.83 11.86 10.59
C ALA A 30 1.90 13.29 11.13
N GLY A 31 2.91 14.07 10.72
CA GLY A 31 3.03 15.48 11.06
C GLY A 31 1.83 16.28 10.58
N TYR A 32 1.42 16.07 9.33
CA TYR A 32 0.26 16.76 8.76
C TYR A 32 -1.05 16.38 9.47
N GLY A 33 -1.26 15.09 9.73
CA GLY A 33 -2.44 14.59 10.45
C GLY A 33 -2.49 15.11 11.89
N THR A 34 -1.34 15.16 12.59
CA THR A 34 -1.25 15.70 13.94
C THR A 34 -1.53 17.21 13.94
N PHE A 35 -0.92 17.96 13.01
CA PHE A 35 -1.18 19.39 12.87
C PHE A 35 -2.67 19.67 12.64
N ASN A 36 -3.31 18.95 11.71
CA ASN A 36 -4.73 19.11 11.43
C ASN A 36 -5.61 18.78 12.65
N TYR A 37 -5.26 17.73 13.40
CA TYR A 37 -5.94 17.38 14.65
C TYR A 37 -5.86 18.53 15.66
N LEU A 38 -4.67 19.08 15.92
CA LEU A 38 -4.46 20.15 16.90
C LEU A 38 -5.15 21.47 16.54
N GLN A 39 -5.31 21.75 15.24
CA GLN A 39 -6.03 22.94 14.76
C GLN A 39 -7.57 22.82 14.84
N ASN A 40 -8.10 21.61 15.05
CA ASN A 40 -9.53 21.34 14.99
C ASN A 40 -10.07 20.67 16.26
N LEU A 41 -9.48 20.92 17.43
CA LEU A 41 -9.86 20.31 18.72
C LEU A 41 -11.30 20.61 19.13
N GLU A 42 -11.87 21.70 18.64
CA GLU A 42 -13.30 22.04 18.90
C GLU A 42 -14.27 21.03 18.29
N ILE A 43 -13.89 20.42 17.17
CA ILE A 43 -14.70 19.46 16.41
C ILE A 43 -14.25 18.03 16.71
N LEU A 44 -12.93 17.81 16.85
CA LEU A 44 -12.30 16.51 16.99
C LEU A 44 -12.16 16.13 18.49
N ARG A 45 -13.25 15.70 19.12
CA ARG A 45 -13.32 15.50 20.59
C ARG A 45 -13.06 14.04 21.04
N ASP A 46 -13.01 13.06 20.13
CA ASP A 46 -12.91 11.64 20.49
C ASP A 46 -11.45 11.16 20.71
N GLY A 47 -10.56 12.06 21.13
CA GLY A 47 -9.18 11.74 21.53
C GLY A 47 -8.43 10.94 20.47
N TRP A 48 -7.98 9.74 20.84
CA TRP A 48 -7.24 8.84 19.96
C TRP A 48 -7.97 8.53 18.65
N TYR A 49 -9.29 8.40 18.67
CA TYR A 49 -10.05 8.09 17.47
C TYR A 49 -10.03 9.26 16.49
N SER A 50 -10.25 10.48 16.98
CA SER A 50 -10.15 11.70 16.17
C SER A 50 -8.76 11.89 15.59
N LEU A 51 -7.70 11.63 16.38
CA LEU A 51 -6.32 11.67 15.88
C LEU A 51 -6.11 10.63 14.77
N TRP A 52 -6.65 9.40 14.91
CA TRP A 52 -6.59 8.36 13.89
C TRP A 52 -7.23 8.79 12.57
N THR A 53 -8.42 9.40 12.62
CA THR A 53 -9.09 9.88 11.41
C THR A 53 -8.23 10.89 10.64
N GLN A 54 -7.55 11.79 11.33
CA GLN A 54 -6.68 12.81 10.72
C GLN A 54 -5.38 12.22 10.17
N HIS A 55 -4.76 11.29 10.90
CA HIS A 55 -3.58 10.58 10.42
C HIS A 55 -3.88 9.76 9.17
N THR A 56 -5.01 9.07 9.12
CA THR A 56 -5.37 8.18 8.01
C THR A 56 -5.97 8.89 6.81
N LEU A 57 -6.52 10.09 6.96
CA LEU A 57 -7.12 10.86 5.86
C LEU A 57 -6.11 11.05 4.71
N PHE A 58 -5.04 11.79 4.96
CA PHE A 58 -4.05 12.09 3.93
C PHE A 58 -3.15 10.89 3.61
N TYR A 59 -2.87 10.06 4.62
CA TYR A 59 -2.07 8.86 4.45
C TYR A 59 -2.71 7.91 3.44
N SER A 60 -3.98 7.60 3.61
CA SER A 60 -4.67 6.66 2.72
C SER A 60 -4.94 7.23 1.32
N LEU A 61 -5.10 8.56 1.22
CA LEU A 61 -5.43 9.24 -0.02
C LEU A 61 -4.21 9.42 -0.94
N PHE A 62 -3.11 9.90 -0.38
CA PHE A 62 -1.93 10.32 -1.15
C PHE A 62 -0.69 9.47 -0.84
N PHE A 63 -0.31 9.38 0.44
CA PHE A 63 0.99 8.85 0.82
C PHE A 63 1.10 7.35 0.62
N PHE A 64 0.15 6.56 1.10
CA PHE A 64 0.20 5.11 0.98
C PHE A 64 0.19 4.62 -0.48
N PRO A 65 -0.75 5.07 -1.35
CA PRO A 65 -0.73 4.66 -2.75
C PRO A 65 0.56 5.04 -3.47
N CYS A 66 1.10 6.25 -3.23
CA CYS A 66 2.39 6.68 -3.77
C CYS A 66 3.54 5.81 -3.29
N MET A 67 3.59 5.48 -1.99
CA MET A 67 4.64 4.63 -1.43
C MET A 67 4.63 3.24 -2.05
N VAL A 68 3.47 2.61 -2.14
CA VAL A 68 3.33 1.28 -2.78
C VAL A 68 3.77 1.35 -4.24
N ALA A 69 3.39 2.41 -4.95
CA ALA A 69 3.79 2.62 -6.34
C ALA A 69 5.32 2.80 -6.49
N VAL A 70 5.94 3.58 -5.60
CA VAL A 70 7.41 3.75 -5.56
C VAL A 70 8.10 2.42 -5.28
N TYR A 71 7.61 1.62 -4.32
CA TYR A 71 8.18 0.31 -4.00
C TYR A 71 8.11 -0.64 -5.21
N ALA A 72 6.95 -0.70 -5.87
CA ALA A 72 6.74 -1.53 -7.04
C ALA A 72 7.61 -1.06 -8.22
N ALA A 73 7.57 0.24 -8.54
CA ALA A 73 8.32 0.82 -9.64
C ALA A 73 9.85 0.69 -9.44
N TYR A 74 10.33 0.84 -8.21
CA TYR A 74 11.75 0.66 -7.90
C TYR A 74 12.22 -0.77 -8.17
N LEU A 75 11.49 -1.79 -7.69
CA LEU A 75 11.88 -3.19 -7.90
C LEU A 75 11.82 -3.59 -9.38
N TRP A 76 10.88 -3.05 -10.16
CA TRP A 76 10.83 -3.30 -11.60
C TRP A 76 11.90 -2.52 -12.37
N ARG A 77 12.20 -1.28 -11.96
CA ARG A 77 13.27 -0.50 -12.57
C ARG A 77 14.61 -1.21 -12.52
N LEU A 78 14.92 -1.92 -11.44
CA LEU A 78 16.15 -2.70 -11.31
C LEU A 78 16.25 -3.83 -12.34
N GLU A 79 15.11 -4.35 -12.84
CA GLU A 79 15.10 -5.37 -13.90
C GLU A 79 15.28 -4.75 -15.29
N TYR A 80 14.89 -3.50 -15.49
CA TYR A 80 15.01 -2.85 -16.80
C TYR A 80 16.37 -2.22 -17.03
N ILE A 81 17.08 -1.81 -15.96
CA ILE A 81 18.42 -1.24 -16.05
C ILE A 81 19.41 -2.36 -16.43
N GLY A 82 20.27 -2.09 -17.42
CA GLY A 82 21.37 -3.00 -17.79
C GLY A 82 20.93 -4.30 -18.48
N HIS A 83 19.73 -4.32 -19.06
CA HIS A 83 19.16 -5.51 -19.73
C HIS A 83 18.99 -6.74 -18.82
N ASN A 84 18.90 -6.54 -17.51
CA ASN A 84 18.75 -7.62 -16.53
C ASN A 84 17.49 -8.46 -16.79
N TRP A 85 16.44 -7.89 -17.36
CA TRP A 85 15.23 -8.61 -17.75
C TRP A 85 15.52 -9.78 -18.70
N ASN A 86 16.41 -9.57 -19.68
CA ASN A 86 16.79 -10.61 -20.66
C ASN A 86 17.55 -11.75 -19.98
N LEU A 87 18.45 -11.41 -19.05
CA LEU A 87 19.19 -12.41 -18.28
C LEU A 87 18.26 -13.25 -17.41
N ILE A 88 17.25 -12.62 -16.78
CA ILE A 88 16.27 -13.32 -15.94
C ILE A 88 15.39 -14.24 -16.80
N MET A 89 15.02 -13.84 -18.01
CA MET A 89 14.24 -14.68 -18.93
C MET A 89 15.03 -15.87 -19.49
N ALA A 90 16.35 -15.80 -19.50
CA ALA A 90 17.22 -16.92 -19.87
C ALA A 90 17.37 -17.97 -18.75
N GLU A 91 17.05 -17.59 -17.51
CA GLU A 91 17.09 -18.51 -16.37
C GLU A 91 15.86 -19.43 -16.34
N PRO A 92 15.99 -20.69 -15.87
CA PRO A 92 14.88 -21.64 -15.81
C PRO A 92 13.91 -21.33 -14.64
N VAL A 93 13.51 -20.07 -14.49
CA VAL A 93 12.58 -19.59 -13.46
C VAL A 93 11.31 -19.07 -14.11
N PRO A 94 10.13 -19.63 -13.78
CA PRO A 94 8.88 -19.10 -14.31
C PRO A 94 8.72 -17.60 -13.96
N PRO A 95 8.46 -16.72 -14.94
CA PRO A 95 8.33 -15.27 -14.71
C PRO A 95 7.29 -14.91 -13.65
N PHE A 96 6.23 -15.72 -13.54
CA PHE A 96 5.21 -15.55 -12.51
C PHE A 96 5.77 -15.70 -11.08
N TYR A 97 6.78 -16.54 -10.86
CA TYR A 97 7.43 -16.64 -9.54
C TYR A 97 8.23 -15.38 -9.19
N LEU A 98 8.78 -14.69 -10.18
CA LEU A 98 9.41 -13.40 -9.97
C LEU A 98 8.38 -12.35 -9.54
N PHE A 99 7.22 -12.30 -10.21
CA PHE A 99 6.12 -11.42 -9.81
C PHE A 99 5.64 -11.71 -8.39
N LEU A 100 5.42 -12.98 -8.04
CA LEU A 100 5.02 -13.39 -6.70
C LEU A 100 6.09 -13.03 -5.65
N ALA A 101 7.37 -13.18 -5.97
CA ALA A 101 8.45 -12.78 -5.08
C ALA A 101 8.43 -11.28 -4.81
N LYS A 102 8.24 -10.45 -5.84
CA LYS A 102 8.08 -8.99 -5.70
C LYS A 102 6.84 -8.65 -4.89
N LEU A 103 5.71 -9.32 -5.14
CA LEU A 103 4.47 -9.15 -4.38
C LEU A 103 4.70 -9.38 -2.87
N LEU A 104 5.36 -10.47 -2.51
CA LEU A 104 5.66 -10.79 -1.10
C LEU A 104 6.64 -9.80 -0.47
N VAL A 105 7.65 -9.36 -1.23
CA VAL A 105 8.64 -8.39 -0.74
C VAL A 105 8.02 -7.00 -0.55
N VAL A 106 7.17 -6.53 -1.49
CA VAL A 106 6.46 -5.25 -1.33
C VAL A 106 5.42 -5.35 -0.22
N THR A 107 4.72 -6.49 -0.08
CA THR A 107 3.80 -6.71 1.05
C THR A 107 4.53 -6.63 2.39
N LYS A 108 5.74 -7.20 2.49
CA LYS A 108 6.58 -7.05 3.69
C LYS A 108 6.90 -5.58 3.97
N LEU A 109 7.27 -4.79 2.96
CA LEU A 109 7.50 -3.35 3.12
C LEU A 109 6.24 -2.63 3.59
N VAL A 110 5.08 -2.97 3.04
CA VAL A 110 3.78 -2.43 3.48
C VAL A 110 3.51 -2.76 4.94
N LEU A 111 3.73 -4.01 5.37
CA LEU A 111 3.58 -4.40 6.79
C LEU A 111 4.48 -3.57 7.70
N LEU A 112 5.76 -3.42 7.34
CA LEU A 112 6.71 -2.60 8.10
C LEU A 112 6.29 -1.13 8.11
N THR A 113 5.81 -0.60 6.99
CA THR A 113 5.31 0.78 6.90
C THR A 113 4.09 0.99 7.80
N GLN A 114 3.14 0.05 7.82
CA GLN A 114 1.96 0.14 8.68
C GLN A 114 2.34 0.07 10.17
N ALA A 115 3.30 -0.79 10.53
CA ALA A 115 3.83 -0.82 11.88
C ALA A 115 4.49 0.51 12.26
N PHE A 116 5.26 1.11 11.35
CA PHE A 116 5.89 2.41 11.56
C PHE A 116 4.87 3.55 11.68
N VAL A 117 3.83 3.55 10.85
CA VAL A 117 2.70 4.51 10.96
C VAL A 117 2.02 4.40 12.31
N PHE A 118 1.83 3.18 12.84
CA PHE A 118 1.26 2.99 14.16
C PHE A 118 2.17 3.56 15.27
N VAL A 119 3.48 3.35 15.16
CA VAL A 119 4.44 3.93 16.10
C VAL A 119 4.40 5.46 16.06
N LEU A 120 4.33 6.07 14.88
CA LEU A 120 4.18 7.52 14.72
C LEU A 120 2.85 8.03 15.30
N TYR A 121 1.76 7.34 15.05
CA TYR A 121 0.45 7.67 15.63
C TYR A 121 0.48 7.65 17.15
N TRP A 122 1.03 6.58 17.74
CA TRP A 122 1.19 6.47 19.19
C TRP A 122 2.10 7.58 19.76
N PHE A 123 3.22 7.83 19.10
CA PHE A 123 4.16 8.90 19.49
C PHE A 123 3.48 10.27 19.44
N CYS A 124 2.81 10.60 18.34
CA CYS A 124 2.13 11.88 18.17
C CYS A 124 1.01 12.08 19.20
N GLY A 125 0.25 11.05 19.49
CA GLY A 125 -0.79 11.12 20.51
C GLY A 125 -0.25 11.34 21.92
N ARG A 126 0.89 10.72 22.25
CA ARG A 126 1.55 10.90 23.56
C ARG A 126 2.20 12.26 23.71
N VAL A 127 2.99 12.68 22.71
CA VAL A 127 3.89 13.83 22.82
C VAL A 127 3.17 15.14 22.46
N PHE A 128 2.38 15.13 21.38
CA PHE A 128 1.77 16.39 20.89
C PHE A 128 0.30 16.55 21.33
N ALA A 129 -0.47 15.46 21.37
CA ALA A 129 -1.85 15.53 21.84
C ALA A 129 -2.02 15.33 23.35
N GLY A 130 -0.95 14.93 24.08
CA GLY A 130 -0.95 14.78 25.53
C GLY A 130 -1.79 13.63 26.09
N PHE A 131 -2.09 12.62 25.29
CA PHE A 131 -2.92 11.49 25.74
C PHE A 131 -2.20 10.64 26.79
N THR A 132 -2.84 10.38 27.91
CA THR A 132 -2.32 9.54 29.00
C THR A 132 -2.69 8.06 28.83
N ALA A 133 -3.87 7.77 28.27
CA ALA A 133 -4.31 6.41 27.98
C ALA A 133 -3.58 5.82 26.76
N PRO A 134 -3.46 4.49 26.63
CA PRO A 134 -2.96 3.85 25.41
C PRO A 134 -3.95 4.01 24.25
N PRO A 135 -3.49 3.88 22.99
CA PRO A 135 -4.38 3.89 21.85
C PRO A 135 -5.37 2.71 21.90
N PRO A 136 -6.61 2.88 21.40
CA PRO A 136 -7.61 1.81 21.39
C PRO A 136 -7.13 0.61 20.58
N ALA A 137 -7.39 -0.61 21.06
CA ALA A 137 -6.99 -1.85 20.37
C ALA A 137 -7.60 -1.99 18.97
N ILE A 138 -8.76 -1.37 18.71
CA ILE A 138 -9.42 -1.35 17.41
C ILE A 138 -8.53 -0.75 16.31
N THR A 139 -7.60 0.17 16.63
CA THR A 139 -6.68 0.75 15.65
C THR A 139 -5.71 -0.27 15.07
N ILE A 140 -5.30 -1.28 15.86
CA ILE A 140 -4.50 -2.41 15.38
C ILE A 140 -5.30 -3.24 14.37
N PHE A 141 -6.58 -3.45 14.65
CA PHE A 141 -7.46 -4.17 13.73
C PHE A 141 -7.64 -3.41 12.41
N TYR A 142 -7.77 -2.08 12.45
CA TYR A 142 -7.79 -1.23 11.25
C TYR A 142 -6.51 -1.36 10.42
N LEU A 143 -5.35 -1.45 11.08
CA LEU A 143 -4.07 -1.67 10.39
C LEU A 143 -4.03 -3.03 9.69
N VAL A 144 -4.44 -4.11 10.36
CA VAL A 144 -4.48 -5.45 9.75
C VAL A 144 -5.40 -5.46 8.53
N ARG A 145 -6.60 -4.88 8.65
CA ARG A 145 -7.54 -4.77 7.54
C ARG A 145 -6.99 -3.92 6.38
N SER A 146 -6.26 -2.85 6.70
CA SER A 146 -5.64 -1.99 5.67
C SER A 146 -4.57 -2.74 4.87
N VAL A 147 -3.81 -3.63 5.52
CA VAL A 147 -2.85 -4.50 4.81
C VAL A 147 -3.59 -5.45 3.87
N LEU A 148 -4.67 -6.08 4.33
CA LEU A 148 -5.47 -6.97 3.49
C LEU A 148 -6.02 -6.25 2.25
N GLY A 149 -6.64 -5.07 2.42
CA GLY A 149 -7.09 -4.23 1.31
C GLY A 149 -5.94 -3.72 0.44
N GLY A 150 -4.79 -3.45 1.06
CA GLY A 150 -3.57 -3.00 0.40
C GLY A 150 -2.92 -4.04 -0.51
N LEU A 151 -3.15 -5.36 -0.29
CA LEU A 151 -2.60 -6.42 -1.15
C LEU A 151 -3.03 -6.27 -2.61
N ALA A 152 -4.29 -5.93 -2.84
CA ALA A 152 -4.80 -5.68 -4.19
C ALA A 152 -4.13 -4.45 -4.83
N VAL A 153 -3.88 -3.39 -4.05
CA VAL A 153 -3.14 -2.20 -4.50
C VAL A 153 -1.69 -2.57 -4.84
N VAL A 154 -1.02 -3.36 -4.00
CA VAL A 154 0.36 -3.84 -4.25
C VAL A 154 0.41 -4.62 -5.57
N ALA A 155 -0.52 -5.56 -5.77
CA ALA A 155 -0.57 -6.36 -6.99
C ALA A 155 -0.83 -5.49 -8.23
N ALA A 156 -1.76 -4.52 -8.16
CA ALA A 156 -2.05 -3.59 -9.24
C ALA A 156 -0.84 -2.71 -9.58
N GLN A 157 -0.15 -2.16 -8.59
CA GLN A 157 1.03 -1.32 -8.80
C GLN A 157 2.21 -2.12 -9.37
N LEU A 158 2.39 -3.36 -8.95
CA LEU A 158 3.38 -4.25 -9.54
C LEU A 158 3.04 -4.58 -11.00
N LEU A 159 1.77 -4.81 -11.33
CA LEU A 159 1.33 -5.02 -12.70
C LEU A 159 1.58 -3.79 -13.57
N PHE A 160 1.20 -2.58 -13.11
CA PHE A 160 1.47 -1.34 -13.84
C PHE A 160 2.97 -1.13 -14.05
N SER A 161 3.79 -1.33 -13.02
CA SER A 161 5.24 -1.18 -13.09
C SER A 161 5.92 -2.26 -13.96
N MET A 162 5.29 -3.42 -14.12
CA MET A 162 5.74 -4.47 -15.03
C MET A 162 5.49 -4.10 -16.49
N VAL A 163 4.36 -3.51 -16.80
CA VAL A 163 3.98 -3.16 -18.18
C VAL A 163 4.57 -1.81 -18.60
N ILE A 164 4.62 -0.87 -17.67
CA ILE A 164 5.05 0.51 -17.92
C ILE A 164 6.50 0.68 -17.48
N ARG A 165 7.42 0.79 -18.43
CA ARG A 165 8.86 0.93 -18.15
C ARG A 165 9.28 2.28 -17.54
N SER A 166 8.38 3.26 -17.48
CA SER A 166 8.61 4.53 -16.78
C SER A 166 8.51 4.34 -15.27
N PHE A 167 9.33 5.06 -14.51
CA PHE A 167 9.20 5.12 -13.06
C PHE A 167 8.05 6.04 -12.62
N ALA A 168 7.92 7.18 -13.27
CA ALA A 168 6.98 8.25 -12.87
C ALA A 168 5.51 7.89 -13.11
N LEU A 169 5.21 7.21 -14.24
CA LEU A 169 3.84 6.93 -14.63
C LEU A 169 3.12 5.95 -13.67
N PRO A 170 3.70 4.82 -13.22
CA PRO A 170 3.10 4.00 -12.17
C PRO A 170 2.88 4.76 -10.85
N VAL A 171 3.78 5.66 -10.49
CA VAL A 171 3.63 6.49 -9.27
C VAL A 171 2.45 7.45 -9.42
N PHE A 172 2.32 8.10 -10.58
CA PHE A 172 1.16 8.93 -10.90
C PHE A 172 -0.16 8.13 -10.87
N LEU A 173 -0.16 6.91 -11.44
CA LEU A 173 -1.33 6.01 -11.38
C LEU A 173 -1.67 5.61 -9.93
N GLY A 174 -0.67 5.45 -9.07
CA GLY A 174 -0.87 5.22 -7.64
C GLY A 174 -1.60 6.37 -6.97
N LEU A 175 -1.14 7.60 -7.22
CA LEU A 175 -1.76 8.81 -6.71
C LEU A 175 -3.20 8.97 -7.25
N ALA A 176 -3.39 8.84 -8.54
CA ALA A 176 -4.71 8.90 -9.18
C ALA A 176 -5.66 7.81 -8.65
N GLY A 177 -5.12 6.61 -8.40
CA GLY A 177 -5.83 5.49 -7.79
C GLY A 177 -6.32 5.81 -6.38
N GLY A 178 -5.48 6.42 -5.53
CA GLY A 178 -5.87 6.84 -4.18
C GLY A 178 -6.99 7.89 -4.19
N VAL A 179 -6.84 8.93 -5.02
CA VAL A 179 -7.85 9.99 -5.16
C VAL A 179 -9.17 9.44 -5.71
N SER A 180 -9.13 8.65 -6.79
CA SER A 180 -10.33 8.01 -7.36
C SER A 180 -10.97 7.02 -6.38
N GLY A 181 -10.16 6.34 -5.55
CA GLY A 181 -10.63 5.48 -4.47
C GLY A 181 -11.52 6.21 -3.47
N MET A 182 -11.10 7.38 -3.01
CA MET A 182 -11.92 8.21 -2.11
C MET A 182 -13.23 8.62 -2.78
N LEU A 183 -13.20 9.07 -4.04
CA LEU A 183 -14.40 9.47 -4.78
C LEU A 183 -15.39 8.32 -4.95
N LEU A 184 -14.93 7.12 -5.25
CA LEU A 184 -15.79 5.94 -5.39
C LEU A 184 -16.32 5.47 -4.02
N ALA A 185 -15.49 5.50 -2.99
CA ALA A 185 -15.88 5.13 -1.64
C ALA A 185 -16.98 6.06 -1.08
N SER A 186 -16.90 7.37 -1.34
CA SER A 186 -17.92 8.34 -0.92
C SER A 186 -19.26 8.15 -1.61
N ARG A 187 -19.28 7.52 -2.80
CA ARG A 187 -20.49 7.15 -3.55
C ARG A 187 -21.02 5.74 -3.22
N GLY A 188 -20.44 5.05 -2.25
CA GLY A 188 -20.84 3.69 -1.87
C GLY A 188 -20.23 2.55 -2.70
N TYR A 189 -19.44 2.84 -3.75
CA TYR A 189 -18.83 1.83 -4.63
C TYR A 189 -17.48 1.35 -4.13
N TRP A 190 -17.30 1.20 -2.81
CA TRP A 190 -16.02 0.88 -2.19
C TRP A 190 -15.43 -0.49 -2.59
N TYR A 191 -16.26 -1.45 -2.98
CA TYR A 191 -15.84 -2.79 -3.44
C TYR A 191 -15.37 -2.82 -4.90
N ALA A 192 -15.71 -1.79 -5.68
CA ALA A 192 -15.47 -1.77 -7.13
C ALA A 192 -14.04 -1.34 -7.51
N TRP A 193 -13.22 -0.89 -6.53
CA TRP A 193 -11.89 -0.38 -6.80
C TRP A 193 -10.87 -0.76 -5.72
N PRO A 194 -9.68 -1.32 -6.08
CA PRO A 194 -8.71 -1.82 -5.10
C PRO A 194 -8.28 -0.78 -4.06
N TYR A 195 -8.11 0.47 -4.47
CA TYR A 195 -7.67 1.54 -3.57
C TYR A 195 -8.71 1.89 -2.50
N CYS A 196 -9.99 1.69 -2.80
CA CYS A 196 -11.06 1.85 -1.81
C CYS A 196 -10.95 0.80 -0.69
N LEU A 197 -10.54 -0.43 -1.01
CA LEU A 197 -10.44 -1.52 -0.04
C LEU A 197 -9.40 -1.19 1.05
N MET A 198 -8.26 -0.63 0.67
CA MET A 198 -7.25 -0.19 1.63
C MET A 198 -7.79 0.94 2.52
N GLN A 199 -8.43 1.95 1.95
CA GLN A 199 -9.01 3.08 2.68
C GLN A 199 -10.10 2.61 3.66
N ARG A 200 -10.99 1.72 3.21
CA ARG A 200 -12.03 1.12 4.06
C ARG A 200 -11.45 0.20 5.14
N GLY A 201 -10.45 -0.60 4.80
CA GLY A 201 -9.75 -1.43 5.78
C GLY A 201 -9.16 -0.60 6.92
N MET A 202 -8.55 0.53 6.60
CA MET A 202 -7.98 1.48 7.56
C MET A 202 -9.03 2.26 8.34
N ASN A 203 -10.29 2.22 7.93
CA ASN A 203 -11.36 3.08 8.42
C ASN A 203 -11.00 4.58 8.32
N ALA A 204 -10.42 4.96 7.18
CA ALA A 204 -9.84 6.28 6.96
C ALA A 204 -10.90 7.36 6.98
N ASN A 205 -10.69 8.40 7.81
CA ASN A 205 -11.57 9.57 7.93
C ASN A 205 -13.05 9.20 8.20
N GLN A 206 -13.31 8.20 9.03
CA GLN A 206 -14.68 7.78 9.36
C GLN A 206 -14.94 7.93 10.85
N SER A 207 -16.15 8.38 11.20
CA SER A 207 -16.59 8.55 12.59
C SER A 207 -17.02 7.26 13.29
N SER A 208 -17.26 6.20 12.51
CA SER A 208 -17.63 4.86 13.02
C SER A 208 -16.98 3.78 12.18
N ASP A 209 -16.96 2.53 12.65
CA ASP A 209 -16.42 1.44 11.84
C ASP A 209 -17.36 1.10 10.67
N MET A 210 -16.96 1.52 9.48
CA MET A 210 -17.74 1.35 8.25
C MET A 210 -17.79 -0.10 7.72
N LEU A 211 -17.08 -1.03 8.35
CA LEU A 211 -17.09 -2.45 8.00
C LEU A 211 -17.72 -3.33 9.07
N ALA A 212 -18.25 -2.76 10.17
CA ALA A 212 -18.77 -3.52 11.30
C ALA A 212 -19.76 -4.63 10.90
N ASP A 213 -20.61 -4.35 9.91
CA ASP A 213 -21.64 -5.30 9.45
C ASP A 213 -21.28 -6.06 8.16
N ASN A 214 -20.08 -5.85 7.59
CA ASN A 214 -19.74 -6.42 6.27
C ASN A 214 -18.28 -6.87 6.12
N TYR A 215 -17.73 -7.49 7.15
CA TYR A 215 -16.36 -8.02 7.09
C TYR A 215 -16.18 -9.10 6.02
N LEU A 216 -17.18 -9.97 5.83
CA LEU A 216 -17.15 -11.02 4.81
C LEU A 216 -17.11 -10.42 3.41
N GLY A 217 -17.97 -9.46 3.11
CA GLY A 217 -17.99 -8.76 1.83
C GLY A 217 -16.66 -8.05 1.54
N PHE A 218 -16.06 -7.43 2.56
CA PHE A 218 -14.73 -6.84 2.45
C PHE A 218 -13.66 -7.89 2.13
N ALA A 219 -13.62 -9.02 2.84
CA ALA A 219 -12.66 -10.09 2.61
C ALA A 219 -12.81 -10.68 1.19
N LEU A 220 -14.05 -10.93 0.76
CA LEU A 220 -14.34 -11.42 -0.60
C LEU A 220 -13.89 -10.43 -1.68
N ALA A 221 -14.11 -9.13 -1.48
CA ALA A 221 -13.63 -8.11 -2.40
C ALA A 221 -12.10 -8.06 -2.47
N CYS A 222 -11.39 -8.14 -1.33
CA CYS A 222 -9.93 -8.19 -1.28
C CYS A 222 -9.38 -9.41 -2.04
N VAL A 223 -9.92 -10.60 -1.78
CA VAL A 223 -9.50 -11.84 -2.44
C VAL A 223 -9.85 -11.80 -3.92
N GLY A 224 -11.04 -11.32 -4.28
CA GLY A 224 -11.51 -11.22 -5.67
C GLY A 224 -10.60 -10.32 -6.51
N TRP A 225 -10.29 -9.12 -6.03
CA TRP A 225 -9.37 -8.21 -6.72
C TRP A 225 -7.95 -8.76 -6.83
N LEU A 226 -7.43 -9.36 -5.75
CA LEU A 226 -6.11 -9.97 -5.79
C LEU A 226 -6.06 -11.11 -6.81
N ALA A 227 -7.05 -12.01 -6.81
CA ALA A 227 -7.15 -13.12 -7.75
C ALA A 227 -7.28 -12.62 -9.20
N LEU A 228 -8.11 -11.62 -9.45
CA LEU A 228 -8.29 -11.02 -10.78
C LEU A 228 -6.98 -10.44 -11.32
N ILE A 229 -6.24 -9.69 -10.49
CA ILE A 229 -4.97 -9.10 -10.90
C ILE A 229 -3.92 -10.19 -11.14
N LEU A 230 -3.81 -11.20 -10.26
CA LEU A 230 -2.88 -12.33 -10.45
C LEU A 230 -3.21 -13.13 -11.71
N LEU A 231 -4.48 -13.33 -12.02
CA LEU A 231 -4.91 -13.95 -13.28
C LEU A 231 -4.49 -13.11 -14.49
N ALA A 232 -4.70 -11.79 -14.44
CA ALA A 232 -4.26 -10.88 -15.51
C ALA A 232 -2.74 -10.93 -15.73
N VAL A 233 -1.95 -10.96 -14.64
CA VAL A 233 -0.49 -11.13 -14.69
C VAL A 233 -0.11 -12.46 -15.34
N GLN A 234 -0.76 -13.56 -14.92
CA GLN A 234 -0.49 -14.90 -15.47
C GLN A 234 -0.79 -14.94 -16.97
N LEU A 235 -1.91 -14.39 -17.41
CA LEU A 235 -2.28 -14.31 -18.82
C LEU A 235 -1.30 -13.46 -19.63
N LEU A 236 -0.91 -12.30 -19.11
CA LEU A 236 0.08 -11.44 -19.78
C LEU A 236 1.43 -12.14 -19.93
N LEU A 237 1.92 -12.81 -18.89
CA LEU A 237 3.20 -13.50 -18.93
C LEU A 237 3.18 -14.79 -19.78
N SER A 238 2.01 -15.40 -19.97
CA SER A 238 1.87 -16.59 -20.82
C SER A 238 1.73 -16.29 -22.31
N HIS A 239 1.26 -15.09 -22.67
CA HIS A 239 1.03 -14.70 -24.08
C HIS A 239 2.12 -13.78 -24.64
N GLN A 240 2.96 -13.19 -23.80
CA GLN A 240 4.08 -12.40 -24.27
C GLN A 240 5.27 -13.29 -24.55
N ASP A 241 5.46 -13.70 -25.80
CA ASP A 241 6.82 -13.89 -26.32
C ASP A 241 7.54 -12.56 -26.06
N VAL A 242 8.54 -12.58 -25.20
CA VAL A 242 9.29 -11.39 -24.82
C VAL A 242 10.01 -10.87 -26.06
N LYS A 243 9.32 -10.06 -26.86
CA LYS A 243 9.94 -9.31 -27.95
C LYS A 243 10.85 -8.27 -27.30
N VAL A 244 12.10 -8.66 -27.19
CA VAL A 244 13.21 -7.77 -26.87
C VAL A 244 13.35 -6.79 -28.03
N ARG A 245 12.97 -5.54 -27.84
CA ARG A 245 13.39 -4.40 -28.65
C ARG A 245 14.37 -3.56 -27.85
#